data_5e6a6159d9e0910ff0d4bb4c5f573044
#
_entry.id   5e6a6159d9e0910ff0d4bb4c5f573044
#
_cell.length_a   1.000
_cell.length_b   1.000
_cell.length_c   1.000
_cell.angle_alpha   90.00
_cell.angle_beta   90.00
_cell.angle_gamma   90.00
#
_symmetry.space_group_name_H-M   'P 1'
#
loop_
_entity.id
_entity.type
_entity.pdbx_description
1 polymer ?
#
loop_
_entity_poly.entity_id
_entity_poly.type
_entity_poly.pdbx_seq_one_letter_code
_entity_poly.pdbx_strand_id
1 'polypeptide(L)'
;QAFGSPAPQKYDGKILVPFAVESSLSGVMKDVGSNKEVWYETSFDVPDGWNSKNILLHFGAVDWKADIWLNDVKIGSHSGGYAPFSFDITPFLNGASQKLVVKVWDPSSDGPQPRGKQVNKPEGIWYTPVTGIWQTVWLEPVDSKYIASLKTVPDVDGGIVNLDTEVKGSAYGDIVEVTVFEGTKAIATARGAVGQALEIPVPNAKLWSPESPNLYRTTVKLISNGKAIDEVKSYFAMRKISTKRDDNGIVRMQLNNKDYFEFGPLDQGWWPDGLYTAPTDEALKYDIVKTKELGFNMIRKHVKVEPARWYTHCDELGILVWQDMPSGDMSRGPQWQNHHYFNGSELIRTAKSETIYRTEWKEIMDYLYSHPSIVVWVPFNEAWGQFKTEEITEWTKAYDPSRLVNSASGGNFYRTGDILDLHNYPGPEMYLYDAERVTVLGEYGGIGLPLGGHLWKPDNNWGYIKFKNSKETTAEYVKYAKQLKQMAKTGFSAA
;
A
#
# COMPACT_ATOMS: atom_id res chain seq x y z
N GLN A 1 5.51 -23.35 17.69
CA GLN A 1 4.64 -23.78 18.80
C GLN A 1 3.21 -24.02 18.28
N ALA A 2 2.46 -24.91 18.92
CA ALA A 2 1.02 -25.02 18.63
C ALA A 2 0.30 -23.74 19.09
N PHE A 3 -0.78 -23.38 18.42
CA PHE A 3 -1.58 -22.22 18.76
C PHE A 3 -2.06 -22.27 20.21
N GLY A 4 -1.88 -21.16 20.94
CA GLY A 4 -2.22 -21.04 22.36
C GLY A 4 -1.24 -21.68 23.33
N SER A 5 -0.08 -22.14 22.87
CA SER A 5 0.97 -22.66 23.73
C SER A 5 1.65 -21.54 24.54
N PRO A 6 2.21 -21.83 25.73
CA PRO A 6 3.04 -20.88 26.45
C PRO A 6 4.31 -20.55 25.67
N ALA A 7 5.01 -19.48 26.09
CA ALA A 7 6.29 -19.12 25.49
C ALA A 7 7.29 -20.30 25.51
N PRO A 8 8.09 -20.49 24.43
CA PRO A 8 9.03 -21.58 24.37
C PRO A 8 10.17 -21.37 25.39
N GLN A 9 10.61 -22.42 26.02
CA GLN A 9 11.82 -22.39 26.87
C GLN A 9 13.11 -22.41 26.04
N LYS A 10 13.02 -22.85 24.77
CA LYS A 10 14.14 -22.93 23.85
C LYS A 10 13.63 -22.62 22.44
N TYR A 11 14.39 -21.80 21.73
CA TYR A 11 14.15 -21.46 20.33
C TYR A 11 14.80 -22.46 19.38
N ASP A 12 14.17 -22.74 18.25
CA ASP A 12 14.63 -23.75 17.28
C ASP A 12 15.84 -23.30 16.46
N GLY A 13 16.08 -22.00 16.36
CA GLY A 13 17.17 -21.45 15.55
C GLY A 13 17.18 -19.92 15.49
N LYS A 14 17.79 -19.40 14.44
CA LYS A 14 17.86 -17.98 14.14
C LYS A 14 17.09 -17.66 12.86
N ILE A 15 16.55 -16.46 12.77
CA ILE A 15 15.87 -15.94 11.59
C ILE A 15 16.43 -14.56 11.25
N LEU A 16 16.55 -14.27 9.97
CA LEU A 16 16.89 -12.93 9.49
C LEU A 16 15.61 -12.11 9.30
N VAL A 17 15.39 -11.13 10.16
CA VAL A 17 14.33 -10.13 10.02
C VAL A 17 14.79 -9.03 9.05
N PRO A 18 13.98 -8.54 8.11
CA PRO A 18 12.52 -8.67 8.03
C PRO A 18 12.04 -9.68 6.96
N PHE A 19 12.55 -10.87 6.95
CA PHE A 19 12.10 -11.88 5.99
C PHE A 19 11.14 -12.88 6.67
N ALA A 20 10.00 -13.13 6.00
CA ALA A 20 8.99 -14.06 6.49
C ALA A 20 9.56 -15.47 6.70
N VAL A 21 8.98 -16.23 7.61
CA VAL A 21 9.47 -17.56 8.00
C VAL A 21 9.59 -18.52 6.82
N GLU A 22 8.68 -18.42 5.86
CA GLU A 22 8.62 -19.26 4.65
C GLU A 22 9.70 -18.90 3.61
N SER A 23 10.23 -17.66 3.65
CA SER A 23 11.18 -17.18 2.65
C SER A 23 12.56 -17.81 2.80
N SER A 24 13.29 -17.94 1.69
CA SER A 24 14.68 -18.46 1.72
C SER A 24 15.63 -17.47 2.39
N LEU A 25 15.40 -16.18 2.22
CA LEU A 25 16.23 -15.12 2.84
C LEU A 25 16.09 -15.06 4.36
N SER A 26 15.01 -15.59 4.92
CA SER A 26 14.87 -15.72 6.37
C SER A 26 15.90 -16.67 6.98
N GLY A 27 16.42 -17.62 6.19
CA GLY A 27 17.26 -18.74 6.64
C GLY A 27 16.48 -19.86 7.31
N VAL A 28 15.14 -19.81 7.32
CA VAL A 28 14.27 -20.81 7.98
C VAL A 28 13.55 -21.70 6.97
N MET A 29 12.87 -21.13 5.96
CA MET A 29 12.17 -21.86 4.89
C MET A 29 11.20 -22.94 5.41
N LYS A 30 10.36 -22.58 6.37
CA LYS A 30 9.38 -23.51 6.96
C LYS A 30 7.97 -23.02 6.74
N ASP A 31 7.10 -23.89 6.29
CA ASP A 31 5.65 -23.69 6.33
C ASP A 31 5.18 -23.72 7.79
N VAL A 32 4.55 -22.63 8.24
CA VAL A 32 4.05 -22.49 9.61
C VAL A 32 2.69 -23.15 9.75
N GLY A 33 1.75 -22.76 8.92
CA GLY A 33 0.35 -23.23 8.97
C GLY A 33 -0.48 -22.58 10.07
N SER A 34 -1.80 -22.57 9.85
CA SER A 34 -2.80 -21.81 10.64
C SER A 34 -2.94 -22.21 12.12
N ASN A 35 -2.47 -23.41 12.48
CA ASN A 35 -2.59 -23.97 13.82
C ASN A 35 -1.33 -23.79 14.70
N LYS A 36 -0.39 -22.96 14.25
CA LYS A 36 0.87 -22.68 14.95
C LYS A 36 1.07 -21.20 15.19
N GLU A 37 1.93 -20.92 16.15
CA GLU A 37 2.44 -19.57 16.46
C GLU A 37 3.96 -19.56 16.30
N VAL A 38 4.48 -18.45 15.79
CA VAL A 38 5.92 -18.17 15.71
C VAL A 38 6.30 -17.26 16.86
N TRP A 39 7.40 -17.58 17.52
CA TRP A 39 7.96 -16.79 18.61
C TRP A 39 9.34 -16.30 18.21
N TYR A 40 9.53 -14.99 18.31
CA TYR A 40 10.81 -14.31 18.09
C TYR A 40 11.34 -13.80 19.42
N GLU A 41 12.65 -13.85 19.59
CA GLU A 41 13.35 -13.22 20.71
C GLU A 41 14.60 -12.55 20.19
N THR A 42 14.86 -11.32 20.66
CA THR A 42 16.12 -10.62 20.43
C THR A 42 16.42 -9.71 21.62
N SER A 43 17.66 -9.26 21.71
CA SER A 43 18.05 -8.24 22.67
C SER A 43 18.65 -7.05 21.94
N PHE A 44 18.46 -5.86 22.49
CA PHE A 44 19.01 -4.62 21.97
C PHE A 44 19.33 -3.65 23.10
N ASP A 45 20.27 -2.76 22.86
CA ASP A 45 20.61 -1.67 23.75
C ASP A 45 20.04 -0.36 23.22
N VAL A 46 19.54 0.49 24.14
CA VAL A 46 19.15 1.86 23.77
C VAL A 46 20.44 2.70 23.77
N PRO A 47 20.74 3.46 22.69
CA PRO A 47 21.93 4.30 22.62
C PRO A 47 21.99 5.32 23.78
N ASP A 48 23.14 5.49 24.39
CA ASP A 48 23.37 6.39 25.56
C ASP A 48 22.89 7.82 25.32
N GLY A 49 22.98 8.33 24.07
CA GLY A 49 22.52 9.67 23.70
C GLY A 49 20.99 9.85 23.72
N TRP A 50 20.22 8.79 23.97
CA TRP A 50 18.75 8.80 23.99
C TRP A 50 18.13 8.79 25.39
N ASN A 51 18.93 8.80 26.45
CA ASN A 51 18.49 8.64 27.84
C ASN A 51 17.44 9.65 28.34
N SER A 52 17.31 10.82 27.66
CA SER A 52 16.31 11.85 27.99
C SER A 52 15.12 11.86 27.06
N LYS A 53 15.02 10.88 26.14
CA LYS A 53 13.98 10.77 25.14
C LYS A 53 12.99 9.67 25.47
N ASN A 54 11.78 9.79 24.98
CA ASN A 54 10.90 8.64 24.83
C ASN A 54 11.38 7.78 23.66
N ILE A 55 11.26 6.48 23.81
CA ILE A 55 11.69 5.52 22.80
C ILE A 55 10.47 4.83 22.22
N LEU A 56 10.27 5.01 20.92
CA LEU A 56 9.25 4.31 20.18
C LEU A 56 9.85 3.06 19.51
N LEU A 57 9.15 1.94 19.63
CA LEU A 57 9.45 0.70 18.91
C LEU A 57 8.44 0.57 17.77
N HIS A 58 8.95 0.57 16.55
CA HIS A 58 8.15 0.50 15.34
C HIS A 58 8.26 -0.85 14.65
N PHE A 59 7.16 -1.31 14.10
CA PHE A 59 7.06 -2.44 13.17
C PHE A 59 6.47 -1.95 11.85
N GLY A 60 7.15 -2.18 10.74
CA GLY A 60 6.66 -1.81 9.41
C GLY A 60 5.45 -2.66 8.98
N ALA A 61 5.52 -3.96 9.19
CA ALA A 61 4.39 -4.88 9.07
C ALA A 61 4.71 -6.24 9.68
N VAL A 62 3.69 -6.87 10.25
CA VAL A 62 3.74 -8.23 10.80
C VAL A 62 2.47 -8.97 10.40
N ASP A 63 2.56 -10.04 9.65
CA ASP A 63 1.40 -10.84 9.25
C ASP A 63 1.20 -12.03 10.20
N TRP A 64 0.11 -12.11 10.89
CA TRP A 64 -1.06 -11.23 10.92
C TRP A 64 -1.31 -10.64 12.30
N LYS A 65 -1.41 -11.44 13.36
CA LYS A 65 -1.64 -11.02 14.74
C LYS A 65 -0.37 -11.13 15.55
N ALA A 66 0.10 -10.00 16.09
CA ALA A 66 1.29 -9.91 16.92
C ALA A 66 0.95 -9.57 18.38
N ASP A 67 1.57 -10.27 19.30
CA ASP A 67 1.66 -9.90 20.73
C ASP A 67 3.13 -9.59 21.06
N ILE A 68 3.38 -8.50 21.77
CA ILE A 68 4.72 -7.97 21.98
C ILE A 68 5.00 -7.82 23.48
N TRP A 69 6.17 -8.32 23.91
CA TRP A 69 6.68 -8.16 25.27
C TRP A 69 8.05 -7.51 25.25
N LEU A 70 8.29 -6.64 26.22
CA LEU A 70 9.60 -6.09 26.52
C LEU A 70 9.94 -6.39 27.99
N ASN A 71 11.13 -6.98 28.22
CA ASN A 71 11.59 -7.34 29.56
C ASN A 71 10.54 -8.14 30.35
N ASP A 72 9.94 -9.14 29.69
CA ASP A 72 8.90 -10.03 30.19
C ASP A 72 7.53 -9.36 30.49
N VAL A 73 7.39 -8.05 30.22
CA VAL A 73 6.12 -7.32 30.35
C VAL A 73 5.45 -7.20 28.98
N LYS A 74 4.17 -7.59 28.89
CA LYS A 74 3.41 -7.40 27.66
C LYS A 74 3.15 -5.91 27.44
N ILE A 75 3.67 -5.35 26.34
CA ILE A 75 3.53 -3.93 26.00
C ILE A 75 2.35 -3.65 25.06
N GLY A 76 1.91 -4.65 24.30
CA GLY A 76 0.76 -4.48 23.43
C GLY A 76 0.50 -5.65 22.48
N SER A 77 -0.46 -5.45 21.61
CA SER A 77 -0.84 -6.37 20.54
C SER A 77 -1.26 -5.55 19.30
N HIS A 78 -1.07 -6.14 18.11
CA HIS A 78 -1.58 -5.61 16.85
C HIS A 78 -2.21 -6.73 16.03
N SER A 79 -3.20 -6.39 15.21
CA SER A 79 -3.81 -7.31 14.24
C SER A 79 -3.99 -6.55 12.93
N GLY A 80 -3.34 -7.03 11.88
CA GLY A 80 -3.30 -6.41 10.56
C GLY A 80 -1.97 -6.76 9.89
N GLY A 81 -2.02 -7.31 8.68
CA GLY A 81 -0.83 -7.84 8.01
C GLY A 81 -0.01 -6.80 7.25
N TYR A 82 -0.51 -5.57 7.05
CA TYR A 82 0.02 -4.68 6.02
C TYR A 82 0.34 -3.26 6.50
N ALA A 83 -0.25 -2.79 7.59
CA ALA A 83 -0.03 -1.45 8.11
C ALA A 83 1.05 -1.43 9.22
N PRO A 84 1.83 -0.35 9.34
CA PRO A 84 2.78 -0.19 10.43
C PRO A 84 2.08 0.08 11.77
N PHE A 85 2.76 -0.28 12.85
CA PHE A 85 2.33 0.05 14.20
C PHE A 85 3.53 0.31 15.12
N SER A 86 3.30 0.99 16.24
CA SER A 86 4.35 1.35 17.18
C SER A 86 3.88 1.37 18.63
N PHE A 87 4.84 1.23 19.54
CA PHE A 87 4.63 1.32 20.99
C PHE A 87 5.66 2.27 21.60
N ASP A 88 5.24 3.12 22.53
CA ASP A 88 6.16 3.82 23.44
C ASP A 88 6.66 2.80 24.48
N ILE A 89 7.93 2.43 24.37
CA ILE A 89 8.55 1.45 25.23
C ILE A 89 9.27 2.07 26.44
N THR A 90 9.30 3.39 26.53
CA THR A 90 10.01 4.12 27.60
C THR A 90 9.67 3.63 29.01
N PRO A 91 8.37 3.40 29.37
CA PRO A 91 8.00 2.94 30.70
C PRO A 91 8.49 1.51 31.05
N PHE A 92 8.90 0.74 30.04
CA PHE A 92 9.28 -0.67 30.16
C PHE A 92 10.77 -0.92 30.07
N LEU A 93 11.58 0.14 29.85
CA LEU A 93 13.04 0.05 29.81
C LEU A 93 13.59 -0.19 31.21
N ASN A 94 14.58 -1.08 31.33
CA ASN A 94 15.17 -1.48 32.62
C ASN A 94 16.69 -1.25 32.72
N GLY A 95 17.20 -0.28 31.99
CA GLY A 95 18.58 0.22 32.08
C GLY A 95 19.60 -0.48 31.19
N ALA A 96 19.73 -1.81 31.28
CA ALA A 96 20.71 -2.57 30.50
C ALA A 96 20.18 -2.99 29.12
N SER A 97 20.64 -4.11 28.58
CA SER A 97 20.14 -4.69 27.35
C SER A 97 18.67 -5.10 27.49
N GLN A 98 17.83 -4.67 26.57
CA GLN A 98 16.40 -4.92 26.57
C GLN A 98 16.09 -6.23 25.87
N LYS A 99 15.25 -7.08 26.45
CA LYS A 99 14.78 -8.31 25.84
C LYS A 99 13.42 -8.08 25.15
N LEU A 100 13.38 -8.19 23.82
CA LEU A 100 12.15 -8.11 23.02
C LEU A 100 11.69 -9.50 22.64
N VAL A 101 10.41 -9.81 22.92
CA VAL A 101 9.75 -11.04 22.48
C VAL A 101 8.54 -10.67 21.65
N VAL A 102 8.39 -11.30 20.49
CA VAL A 102 7.24 -11.13 19.61
C VAL A 102 6.65 -12.50 19.29
N LYS A 103 5.35 -12.66 19.57
CA LYS A 103 4.58 -13.82 19.19
C LYS A 103 3.69 -13.46 18.02
N VAL A 104 3.68 -14.27 16.96
CA VAL A 104 2.85 -14.05 15.77
C VAL A 104 2.01 -15.28 15.47
N TRP A 105 0.76 -15.04 15.14
CA TRP A 105 -0.16 -16.02 14.58
C TRP A 105 -0.73 -15.50 13.27
N ASP A 106 -0.60 -16.30 12.22
CA ASP A 106 -1.16 -16.04 10.90
C ASP A 106 -2.00 -17.24 10.46
N PRO A 107 -3.33 -17.09 10.34
CA PRO A 107 -4.19 -18.15 9.79
C PRO A 107 -4.10 -18.27 8.26
N SER A 108 -3.45 -17.31 7.57
CA SER A 108 -3.37 -17.26 6.12
C SER A 108 -4.74 -17.46 5.46
N SER A 109 -4.94 -18.48 4.61
CA SER A 109 -6.24 -18.73 3.96
C SER A 109 -7.32 -19.39 4.82
N ASP A 110 -7.04 -19.70 6.09
CA ASP A 110 -8.00 -20.28 7.02
C ASP A 110 -8.66 -19.24 7.96
N GLY A 111 -8.31 -17.96 7.80
CA GLY A 111 -8.81 -16.86 8.63
C GLY A 111 -9.72 -15.87 7.90
N PRO A 112 -10.42 -15.01 8.65
CA PRO A 112 -11.34 -14.02 8.10
C PRO A 112 -10.67 -12.67 7.74
N GLN A 113 -9.35 -12.61 7.85
CA GLN A 113 -8.58 -11.38 7.62
C GLN A 113 -8.24 -11.18 6.13
N PRO A 114 -7.93 -9.95 5.72
CA PRO A 114 -7.27 -9.67 4.45
C PRO A 114 -5.93 -10.40 4.36
N ARG A 115 -5.66 -11.03 3.25
CA ARG A 115 -4.46 -11.85 3.07
C ARG A 115 -3.76 -11.70 1.72
N GLY A 116 -4.31 -10.88 0.83
CA GLY A 116 -3.77 -10.82 -0.52
C GLY A 116 -3.82 -12.19 -1.20
N LYS A 117 -2.88 -12.47 -2.07
CA LYS A 117 -2.84 -13.77 -2.81
C LYS A 117 -2.18 -14.92 -2.03
N GLN A 118 -2.10 -14.82 -0.71
CA GLN A 118 -1.55 -15.88 0.14
C GLN A 118 -2.55 -17.03 0.32
N VAL A 119 -2.10 -18.25 0.13
CA VAL A 119 -2.89 -19.47 0.40
C VAL A 119 -2.00 -20.58 0.96
N ASN A 120 -2.57 -21.42 1.84
CA ASN A 120 -1.84 -22.55 2.45
C ASN A 120 -1.36 -23.60 1.44
N LYS A 121 -2.00 -23.67 0.27
CA LYS A 121 -1.63 -24.60 -0.83
C LYS A 121 -1.55 -23.80 -2.12
N PRO A 122 -0.40 -23.15 -2.39
CA PRO A 122 -0.24 -22.28 -3.55
C PRO A 122 -0.26 -23.06 -4.87
N GLU A 123 -1.12 -22.59 -5.78
CA GLU A 123 -1.20 -23.07 -7.15
C GLU A 123 -1.82 -21.98 -8.06
N GLY A 124 -1.59 -22.06 -9.37
CA GLY A 124 -2.12 -21.12 -10.35
C GLY A 124 -1.66 -19.69 -10.07
N ILE A 125 -2.60 -18.80 -9.75
CA ILE A 125 -2.36 -17.39 -9.48
C ILE A 125 -2.06 -17.07 -8.00
N TRP A 126 -1.98 -18.07 -7.14
CA TRP A 126 -1.82 -17.92 -5.70
C TRP A 126 -0.39 -18.24 -5.26
N TYR A 127 0.00 -17.66 -4.13
CA TYR A 127 1.36 -17.72 -3.59
C TYR A 127 1.41 -18.32 -2.17
N THR A 128 2.62 -18.64 -1.75
CA THR A 128 2.98 -19.10 -0.41
C THR A 128 2.53 -18.11 0.68
N PRO A 129 2.13 -18.58 1.87
CA PRO A 129 1.91 -17.72 3.02
C PRO A 129 3.13 -16.88 3.36
N VAL A 130 2.90 -15.74 3.99
CA VAL A 130 3.92 -14.82 4.52
C VAL A 130 3.64 -14.65 6.01
N THR A 131 4.24 -15.48 6.85
CA THR A 131 3.99 -15.46 8.29
C THR A 131 5.07 -14.71 9.03
N GLY A 132 4.66 -13.79 9.90
CA GLY A 132 5.55 -13.11 10.83
C GLY A 132 5.99 -11.72 10.41
N ILE A 133 7.16 -11.32 10.90
CA ILE A 133 7.73 -9.98 10.64
C ILE A 133 8.27 -9.96 9.21
N TRP A 134 7.67 -9.14 8.33
CA TRP A 134 8.09 -9.05 6.92
C TRP A 134 8.48 -7.63 6.47
N GLN A 135 8.38 -6.63 7.36
CA GLN A 135 8.95 -5.30 7.18
C GLN A 135 9.85 -4.92 8.35
N THR A 136 10.65 -3.88 8.18
CA THR A 136 11.65 -3.42 9.15
C THR A 136 11.07 -3.21 10.55
N VAL A 137 11.85 -3.55 11.55
CA VAL A 137 11.63 -3.19 12.97
C VAL A 137 12.73 -2.22 13.40
N TRP A 138 12.37 -1.09 14.03
CA TRP A 138 13.34 -0.07 14.41
C TRP A 138 12.93 0.70 15.66
N LEU A 139 13.90 1.42 16.25
CA LEU A 139 13.68 2.33 17.36
C LEU A 139 13.76 3.79 16.88
N GLU A 140 12.98 4.65 17.51
CA GLU A 140 12.99 6.09 17.28
C GLU A 140 13.01 6.85 18.63
N PRO A 141 14.00 7.75 18.87
CA PRO A 141 13.97 8.64 20.02
C PRO A 141 13.13 9.86 19.72
N VAL A 142 12.15 10.15 20.56
CA VAL A 142 11.29 11.33 20.45
C VAL A 142 11.27 12.13 21.75
N ASP A 143 10.98 13.42 21.67
CA ASP A 143 10.73 14.20 22.87
C ASP A 143 9.37 13.82 23.51
N SER A 144 9.12 14.28 24.74
CA SER A 144 7.83 14.05 25.39
C SER A 144 6.65 14.66 24.63
N LYS A 145 6.94 15.64 23.77
CA LYS A 145 6.03 16.22 22.78
C LYS A 145 6.69 16.08 21.42
N TYR A 146 6.01 15.44 20.49
CA TYR A 146 6.54 15.19 19.15
C TYR A 146 5.44 15.16 18.08
N ILE A 147 5.83 15.40 16.85
CA ILE A 147 4.98 15.28 15.66
C ILE A 147 4.90 13.80 15.29
N ALA A 148 3.74 13.19 15.49
CA ALA A 148 3.52 11.77 15.25
C ALA A 148 3.15 11.45 13.79
N SER A 149 2.39 12.32 13.13
CA SER A 149 2.04 12.16 11.73
C SER A 149 1.80 13.47 11.01
N LEU A 150 1.94 13.45 9.69
CA LEU A 150 1.67 14.54 8.77
C LEU A 150 0.73 14.05 7.68
N LYS A 151 -0.32 14.81 7.39
CA LYS A 151 -1.26 14.54 6.31
C LYS A 151 -1.34 15.76 5.40
N THR A 152 -0.97 15.59 4.14
CA THR A 152 -0.97 16.66 3.14
C THR A 152 -2.01 16.43 2.07
N VAL A 153 -2.81 17.47 1.78
CA VAL A 153 -3.84 17.47 0.72
C VAL A 153 -3.64 18.68 -0.18
N PRO A 154 -3.12 18.49 -1.40
CA PRO A 154 -2.95 19.60 -2.34
C PRO A 154 -4.30 20.02 -2.94
N ASP A 155 -4.54 21.32 -3.00
CA ASP A 155 -5.55 21.94 -3.84
C ASP A 155 -4.86 22.68 -4.98
N VAL A 156 -4.81 22.02 -6.14
CA VAL A 156 -4.15 22.58 -7.32
C VAL A 156 -4.89 23.78 -7.86
N ASP A 157 -6.21 23.81 -7.79
CA ASP A 157 -7.04 24.88 -8.32
C ASP A 157 -6.95 26.13 -7.43
N GLY A 158 -6.89 25.94 -6.11
CA GLY A 158 -6.69 27.00 -5.13
C GLY A 158 -5.22 27.43 -4.99
N GLY A 159 -4.26 26.68 -5.50
CA GLY A 159 -2.82 26.96 -5.35
C GLY A 159 -2.34 26.85 -3.91
N ILE A 160 -2.93 25.95 -3.13
CA ILE A 160 -2.59 25.73 -1.71
C ILE A 160 -2.33 24.25 -1.44
N VAL A 161 -1.63 23.96 -0.34
CA VAL A 161 -1.62 22.63 0.27
C VAL A 161 -2.15 22.73 1.69
N ASN A 162 -3.07 21.85 2.04
CA ASN A 162 -3.56 21.67 3.40
C ASN A 162 -2.65 20.69 4.14
N LEU A 163 -2.19 21.08 5.33
CA LEU A 163 -1.38 20.23 6.20
C LEU A 163 -2.09 20.02 7.54
N ASP A 164 -2.41 18.78 7.84
CA ASP A 164 -2.82 18.34 9.17
C ASP A 164 -1.64 17.69 9.88
N THR A 165 -1.53 17.93 11.19
CA THR A 165 -0.47 17.36 12.04
C THR A 165 -1.06 16.69 13.25
N GLU A 166 -0.67 15.47 13.52
CA GLU A 166 -0.90 14.83 14.80
C GLU A 166 0.31 15.05 15.70
N VAL A 167 0.08 15.63 16.87
CA VAL A 167 1.13 15.89 17.88
C VAL A 167 0.79 15.14 19.15
N LYS A 168 1.71 14.32 19.63
CA LYS A 168 1.60 13.66 20.94
C LYS A 168 2.13 14.55 22.04
N GLY A 169 1.52 14.47 23.24
CA GLY A 169 1.94 15.22 24.43
C GLY A 169 1.74 16.73 24.32
N SER A 170 1.04 17.25 23.31
CA SER A 170 0.82 18.69 23.13
C SER A 170 0.06 19.33 24.30
N ALA A 171 0.30 20.63 24.51
CA ALA A 171 -0.37 21.44 25.50
C ALA A 171 -0.96 22.71 24.85
N TYR A 172 -1.84 23.37 25.57
CA TYR A 172 -2.39 24.66 25.14
C TYR A 172 -1.25 25.68 24.89
N GLY A 173 -1.29 26.33 23.74
CA GLY A 173 -0.26 27.29 23.32
C GLY A 173 0.89 26.72 22.52
N ASP A 174 0.93 25.37 22.31
CA ASP A 174 1.88 24.77 21.38
C ASP A 174 1.48 25.09 19.92
N ILE A 175 2.48 25.35 19.08
CA ILE A 175 2.33 25.83 17.70
C ILE A 175 3.05 24.87 16.76
N VAL A 176 2.44 24.63 15.61
CA VAL A 176 3.10 24.02 14.45
C VAL A 176 3.54 25.13 13.50
N GLU A 177 4.80 25.09 13.07
CA GLU A 177 5.35 25.91 12.00
C GLU A 177 5.81 25.02 10.86
N VAL A 178 5.39 25.32 9.65
CA VAL A 178 5.84 24.63 8.44
C VAL A 178 6.53 25.60 7.50
N THR A 179 7.69 25.18 6.97
CA THR A 179 8.38 25.88 5.87
C THR A 179 8.42 24.98 4.66
N VAL A 180 7.99 25.50 3.52
CA VAL A 180 7.98 24.81 2.23
C VAL A 180 9.14 25.28 1.37
N PHE A 181 9.83 24.35 0.73
CA PHE A 181 10.99 24.61 -0.12
C PHE A 181 10.77 24.11 -1.55
N GLU A 182 11.20 24.93 -2.51
CA GLU A 182 11.48 24.52 -3.89
C GLU A 182 13.00 24.40 -4.04
N GLY A 183 13.49 23.17 -4.17
CA GLY A 183 14.92 22.90 -4.05
C GLY A 183 15.44 23.32 -2.67
N THR A 184 16.33 24.30 -2.62
CA THR A 184 16.86 24.86 -1.36
C THR A 184 16.22 26.20 -0.94
N LYS A 185 15.35 26.75 -1.78
CA LYS A 185 14.73 28.08 -1.56
C LYS A 185 13.42 27.90 -0.78
N ALA A 186 13.30 28.53 0.39
CA ALA A 186 12.04 28.66 1.09
C ALA A 186 11.07 29.53 0.27
N ILE A 187 9.87 29.04 0.01
CA ILE A 187 8.85 29.70 -0.82
C ILE A 187 7.60 30.09 -0.02
N ALA A 188 7.33 29.40 1.09
CA ALA A 188 6.22 29.69 1.96
C ALA A 188 6.52 29.25 3.40
N THR A 189 5.88 29.93 4.36
CA THR A 189 5.86 29.54 5.78
C THR A 189 4.46 29.76 6.33
N ALA A 190 3.94 28.80 7.09
CA ALA A 190 2.67 28.93 7.78
C ALA A 190 2.82 28.50 9.25
N ARG A 191 1.97 29.04 10.12
CA ARG A 191 1.93 28.75 11.56
C ARG A 191 0.49 28.62 12.03
N GLY A 192 0.24 27.72 12.95
CA GLY A 192 -1.06 27.59 13.61
C GLY A 192 -0.96 26.82 14.92
N ALA A 193 -2.03 26.83 15.67
CA ALA A 193 -2.12 26.02 16.89
C ALA A 193 -2.10 24.53 16.54
N VAL A 194 -1.54 23.70 17.43
CA VAL A 194 -1.66 22.25 17.31
C VAL A 194 -3.13 21.83 17.19
N GLY A 195 -3.43 20.92 16.27
CA GLY A 195 -4.79 20.47 15.96
C GLY A 195 -5.57 21.36 14.97
N GLN A 196 -4.96 22.45 14.49
CA GLN A 196 -5.49 23.26 13.41
C GLN A 196 -4.86 22.86 12.09
N ALA A 197 -5.69 22.59 11.07
CA ALA A 197 -5.20 22.44 9.71
C ALA A 197 -4.56 23.74 9.20
N LEU A 198 -3.40 23.63 8.56
CA LEU A 198 -2.68 24.77 8.00
C LEU A 198 -2.89 24.83 6.49
N GLU A 199 -3.40 25.95 6.00
CA GLU A 199 -3.44 26.28 4.57
C GLU A 199 -2.15 26.99 4.18
N ILE A 200 -1.39 26.40 3.25
CA ILE A 200 -0.07 26.88 2.86
C ILE A 200 -0.12 27.26 1.38
N PRO A 201 0.04 28.54 1.02
CA PRO A 201 0.10 28.98 -0.36
C PRO A 201 1.32 28.41 -1.08
N VAL A 202 1.10 27.87 -2.29
CA VAL A 202 2.16 27.42 -3.20
C VAL A 202 2.02 28.19 -4.52
N PRO A 203 2.46 29.45 -4.58
CA PRO A 203 2.25 30.28 -5.76
C PRO A 203 3.03 29.75 -6.96
N ASN A 204 2.39 29.76 -8.14
CA ASN A 204 2.98 29.25 -9.38
C ASN A 204 3.48 27.80 -9.25
N ALA A 205 2.69 26.96 -8.59
CA ALA A 205 3.06 25.59 -8.30
C ALA A 205 3.52 24.81 -9.52
N LYS A 206 4.69 24.18 -9.42
CA LYS A 206 5.13 23.15 -10.37
C LYS A 206 4.35 21.87 -10.05
N LEU A 207 3.50 21.48 -10.97
CA LEU A 207 2.66 20.31 -10.79
C LEU A 207 3.47 19.03 -10.91
N TRP A 208 3.09 18.02 -10.16
CA TRP A 208 3.67 16.69 -10.24
C TRP A 208 2.95 15.87 -11.32
N SER A 209 3.73 15.20 -12.16
CA SER A 209 3.25 14.18 -13.10
C SER A 209 4.34 13.14 -13.33
N PRO A 210 4.05 12.02 -13.99
CA PRO A 210 5.07 11.05 -14.39
C PRO A 210 6.23 11.65 -15.21
N GLU A 211 5.95 12.64 -16.04
CA GLU A 211 6.94 13.34 -16.86
C GLU A 211 7.73 14.41 -16.08
N SER A 212 7.15 14.91 -15.01
CA SER A 212 7.72 15.99 -14.18
C SER A 212 7.40 15.76 -12.71
N PRO A 213 8.11 14.85 -12.02
CA PRO A 213 7.81 14.46 -10.64
C PRO A 213 8.32 15.52 -9.65
N ASN A 214 7.73 16.72 -9.70
CA ASN A 214 8.10 17.84 -8.85
C ASN A 214 7.63 17.62 -7.43
N LEU A 215 8.57 17.55 -6.49
CA LEU A 215 8.32 17.44 -5.06
C LEU A 215 8.74 18.71 -4.34
N TYR A 216 7.89 19.18 -3.44
CA TYR A 216 8.18 20.26 -2.52
C TYR A 216 8.62 19.68 -1.18
N ARG A 217 9.83 20.01 -0.72
CA ARG A 217 10.31 19.60 0.60
C ARG A 217 9.69 20.48 1.68
N THR A 218 9.46 19.90 2.85
CA THR A 218 8.94 20.62 4.01
C THR A 218 9.81 20.38 5.23
N THR A 219 9.90 21.40 6.08
CA THR A 219 10.35 21.27 7.47
C THR A 219 9.20 21.68 8.35
N VAL A 220 8.75 20.79 9.22
CA VAL A 220 7.67 21.02 10.17
C VAL A 220 8.25 21.02 11.57
N LYS A 221 8.01 22.10 12.34
CA LYS A 221 8.50 22.28 13.69
C LYS A 221 7.35 22.34 14.68
N LEU A 222 7.54 21.66 15.80
CA LEU A 222 6.70 21.83 16.98
C LEU A 222 7.36 22.84 17.90
N ILE A 223 6.65 23.92 18.18
CA ILE A 223 7.12 25.02 19.02
C ILE A 223 6.32 25.03 20.31
N SER A 224 7.01 24.89 21.45
CA SER A 224 6.45 24.98 22.79
C SER A 224 7.21 26.03 23.61
N ASN A 225 6.48 26.93 24.28
CA ASN A 225 7.07 28.03 25.04
C ASN A 225 8.09 28.87 24.23
N GLY A 226 7.82 29.07 22.93
CA GLY A 226 8.68 29.86 22.04
C GLY A 226 9.95 29.14 21.56
N LYS A 227 10.14 27.86 21.86
CA LYS A 227 11.28 27.05 21.43
C LYS A 227 10.82 25.90 20.54
N ALA A 228 11.55 25.65 19.46
CA ALA A 228 11.37 24.44 18.66
C ALA A 228 11.86 23.24 19.51
N ILE A 229 10.97 22.29 19.74
CA ILE A 229 11.22 21.10 20.55
C ILE A 229 11.22 19.82 19.72
N ASP A 230 10.61 19.86 18.52
CA ASP A 230 10.67 18.77 17.56
C ASP A 230 10.72 19.32 16.14
N GLU A 231 11.36 18.60 15.21
CA GLU A 231 11.49 18.97 13.82
C GLU A 231 11.42 17.73 12.92
N VAL A 232 10.46 17.73 12.01
CA VAL A 232 10.27 16.67 11.02
C VAL A 232 10.48 17.20 9.60
N LYS A 233 11.23 16.47 8.79
CA LYS A 233 11.37 16.73 7.35
C LYS A 233 10.48 15.79 6.56
N SER A 234 9.74 16.35 5.62
CA SER A 234 8.83 15.62 4.76
C SER A 234 8.78 16.25 3.37
N TYR A 235 7.84 15.82 2.55
CA TYR A 235 7.57 16.39 1.25
C TYR A 235 6.09 16.25 0.88
N PHE A 236 5.66 17.01 -0.13
CA PHE A 236 4.38 16.83 -0.81
C PHE A 236 4.54 17.15 -2.31
N ALA A 237 3.50 16.91 -3.06
CA ALA A 237 3.41 17.35 -4.45
C ALA A 237 2.10 18.07 -4.72
N MET A 238 2.13 19.05 -5.61
CA MET A 238 0.95 19.69 -6.16
C MET A 238 0.43 18.82 -7.31
N ARG A 239 -0.58 18.00 -7.05
CA ARG A 239 -1.17 17.06 -7.98
C ARG A 239 -2.69 16.96 -7.76
N LYS A 240 -3.46 16.94 -8.86
CA LYS A 240 -4.89 16.69 -8.84
C LYS A 240 -5.22 15.54 -9.78
N ILE A 241 -5.96 14.53 -9.28
CA ILE A 241 -6.64 13.53 -10.08
C ILE A 241 -8.13 13.82 -10.07
N SER A 242 -8.78 13.72 -11.21
CA SER A 242 -10.21 14.01 -11.35
C SER A 242 -10.79 13.29 -12.55
N THR A 243 -12.11 13.40 -12.71
CA THR A 243 -12.81 12.95 -13.90
C THR A 243 -13.54 14.14 -14.55
N LYS A 244 -13.62 14.15 -15.87
CA LYS A 244 -14.34 15.16 -16.62
C LYS A 244 -14.88 14.60 -17.95
N ARG A 245 -16.03 15.08 -18.39
CA ARG A 245 -16.53 14.77 -19.74
C ARG A 245 -15.73 15.54 -20.79
N ASP A 246 -15.26 14.81 -21.81
CA ASP A 246 -14.63 15.41 -22.98
C ASP A 246 -15.70 16.01 -23.93
N ASP A 247 -15.25 16.64 -25.03
CA ASP A 247 -16.15 17.28 -26.01
C ASP A 247 -17.10 16.29 -26.73
N ASN A 248 -16.81 14.99 -26.63
CA ASN A 248 -17.68 13.92 -27.16
C ASN A 248 -18.63 13.36 -26.09
N GLY A 249 -18.63 13.91 -24.88
CA GLY A 249 -19.46 13.48 -23.76
C GLY A 249 -18.95 12.26 -23.03
N ILE A 250 -17.73 11.79 -23.30
CA ILE A 250 -17.09 10.65 -22.66
C ILE A 250 -16.44 11.10 -21.36
N VAL A 251 -16.64 10.36 -20.27
CA VAL A 251 -15.97 10.65 -18.99
C VAL A 251 -14.52 10.17 -19.07
N ARG A 252 -13.59 11.11 -18.95
CA ARG A 252 -12.13 10.88 -18.99
C ARG A 252 -11.50 11.04 -17.63
N MET A 253 -10.46 10.30 -17.40
CA MET A 253 -9.54 10.52 -16.29
C MET A 253 -8.65 11.71 -16.60
N GLN A 254 -8.46 12.60 -15.61
CA GLN A 254 -7.63 13.78 -15.76
C GLN A 254 -6.56 13.84 -14.68
N LEU A 255 -5.33 14.11 -15.08
CA LEU A 255 -4.24 14.50 -14.20
C LEU A 255 -4.00 16.01 -14.37
N ASN A 256 -4.08 16.77 -13.26
CA ASN A 256 -3.86 18.21 -13.26
C ASN A 256 -4.77 18.96 -14.26
N ASN A 257 -6.05 18.59 -14.30
CA ASN A 257 -7.09 19.16 -15.18
C ASN A 257 -6.87 18.89 -16.69
N LYS A 258 -6.04 17.91 -17.05
CA LYS A 258 -5.82 17.50 -18.45
C LYS A 258 -6.12 16.02 -18.60
N ASP A 259 -6.77 15.64 -19.68
CA ASP A 259 -7.02 14.24 -20.01
C ASP A 259 -5.69 13.48 -20.00
N TYR A 260 -5.67 12.38 -19.28
CA TYR A 260 -4.47 11.59 -19.09
C TYR A 260 -4.79 10.10 -19.19
N PHE A 261 -4.10 9.41 -20.10
CA PHE A 261 -4.25 7.97 -20.26
C PHE A 261 -3.25 7.27 -19.35
N GLU A 262 -3.76 6.50 -18.39
CA GLU A 262 -2.92 5.73 -17.48
C GLU A 262 -2.64 4.34 -18.06
N PHE A 263 -1.37 4.00 -18.16
CA PHE A 263 -0.93 2.75 -18.76
C PHE A 263 0.16 2.10 -17.92
N GLY A 264 -0.08 0.86 -17.46
CA GLY A 264 0.85 0.23 -16.55
C GLY A 264 0.67 -1.27 -16.34
N PRO A 265 1.64 -1.92 -15.71
CA PRO A 265 1.56 -3.31 -15.33
C PRO A 265 0.76 -3.52 -14.04
N LEU A 266 0.20 -4.73 -13.91
CA LEU A 266 -0.21 -5.32 -12.65
C LEU A 266 1.03 -5.79 -11.90
N ASP A 267 1.26 -5.26 -10.69
CA ASP A 267 2.40 -5.64 -9.85
C ASP A 267 1.93 -6.31 -8.56
N GLN A 268 2.24 -7.59 -8.41
CA GLN A 268 1.87 -8.40 -7.26
C GLN A 268 2.92 -8.35 -6.15
N GLY A 269 4.12 -7.84 -6.42
CA GLY A 269 5.17 -7.59 -5.44
C GLY A 269 5.74 -8.83 -4.76
N TRP A 270 5.85 -9.95 -5.48
CA TRP A 270 6.42 -11.19 -4.97
C TRP A 270 7.85 -11.40 -5.44
N TRP A 271 8.73 -11.69 -4.48
CA TRP A 271 10.14 -11.97 -4.72
C TRP A 271 10.39 -13.48 -4.61
N PRO A 272 11.23 -14.07 -5.48
CA PRO A 272 11.45 -15.53 -5.45
C PRO A 272 12.16 -16.00 -4.19
N ASP A 273 12.91 -15.14 -3.53
CA ASP A 273 13.74 -15.43 -2.36
C ASP A 273 13.24 -14.77 -1.07
N GLY A 274 12.60 -13.59 -1.17
CA GLY A 274 12.10 -12.81 -0.04
C GLY A 274 10.58 -12.84 0.15
N LEU A 275 9.82 -13.42 -0.79
CA LEU A 275 8.36 -13.39 -0.83
C LEU A 275 7.82 -11.97 -0.87
N TYR A 276 7.20 -11.47 0.18
CA TYR A 276 6.72 -10.07 0.26
C TYR A 276 7.85 -9.06 0.42
N THR A 277 9.02 -9.48 0.89
CA THR A 277 10.12 -8.57 1.21
C THR A 277 11.16 -8.58 0.10
N ALA A 278 11.39 -7.42 -0.52
CA ALA A 278 12.46 -7.25 -1.49
C ALA A 278 13.82 -7.55 -0.84
N PRO A 279 14.77 -8.18 -1.54
CA PRO A 279 16.08 -8.52 -0.97
C PRO A 279 16.92 -7.29 -0.62
N THR A 280 16.77 -6.19 -1.35
CA THR A 280 17.43 -4.90 -1.11
C THR A 280 16.53 -3.73 -1.51
N ASP A 281 16.90 -2.51 -1.13
CA ASP A 281 16.19 -1.30 -1.56
C ASP A 281 16.36 -1.02 -3.06
N GLU A 282 17.53 -1.36 -3.61
CA GLU A 282 17.80 -1.28 -5.04
C GLU A 282 16.89 -2.23 -5.83
N ALA A 283 16.66 -3.44 -5.33
CA ALA A 283 15.71 -4.38 -5.91
C ALA A 283 14.29 -3.83 -5.84
N LEU A 284 13.88 -3.31 -4.68
CA LEU A 284 12.57 -2.69 -4.50
C LEU A 284 12.31 -1.54 -5.50
N LYS A 285 13.33 -0.72 -5.76
CA LYS A 285 13.29 0.39 -6.73
C LYS A 285 13.36 -0.07 -8.18
N TYR A 286 14.01 -1.21 -8.44
CA TYR A 286 14.32 -1.69 -9.79
C TYR A 286 13.08 -1.85 -10.67
N ASP A 287 12.01 -2.46 -10.14
CA ASP A 287 10.78 -2.69 -10.88
C ASP A 287 10.11 -1.38 -11.30
N ILE A 288 10.15 -0.35 -10.43
CA ILE A 288 9.63 0.99 -10.75
C ILE A 288 10.42 1.62 -11.88
N VAL A 289 11.76 1.56 -11.80
CA VAL A 289 12.67 2.08 -12.86
C VAL A 289 12.40 1.38 -14.18
N LYS A 290 12.28 0.04 -14.17
CA LYS A 290 12.05 -0.75 -15.39
C LYS A 290 10.65 -0.51 -15.97
N THR A 291 9.65 -0.35 -15.13
CA THR A 291 8.30 0.03 -15.57
C THR A 291 8.34 1.33 -16.34
N LYS A 292 9.01 2.34 -15.80
CA LYS A 292 9.16 3.64 -16.48
C LYS A 292 10.00 3.56 -17.76
N GLU A 293 11.11 2.84 -17.75
CA GLU A 293 11.96 2.62 -18.94
C GLU A 293 11.19 1.92 -20.08
N LEU A 294 10.25 1.05 -19.76
CA LEU A 294 9.39 0.37 -20.74
C LEU A 294 8.26 1.28 -21.29
N GLY A 295 8.16 2.52 -20.81
CA GLY A 295 7.21 3.52 -21.30
C GLY A 295 5.85 3.50 -20.59
N PHE A 296 5.72 2.81 -19.48
CA PHE A 296 4.57 2.88 -18.61
C PHE A 296 4.61 4.14 -17.73
N ASN A 297 3.45 4.61 -17.30
CA ASN A 297 3.29 5.77 -16.43
C ASN A 297 2.56 5.46 -15.11
N MET A 298 2.12 4.22 -14.95
CA MET A 298 1.32 3.75 -13.82
C MET A 298 1.76 2.35 -13.41
N ILE A 299 1.54 1.99 -12.15
CA ILE A 299 1.57 0.62 -11.62
C ILE A 299 0.29 0.40 -10.82
N ARG A 300 -0.43 -0.69 -11.07
CA ARG A 300 -1.44 -1.16 -10.14
C ARG A 300 -0.79 -2.12 -9.15
N LYS A 301 -0.66 -1.68 -7.88
CA LYS A 301 -0.18 -2.52 -6.78
C LYS A 301 -1.31 -3.45 -6.35
N HIS A 302 -1.24 -4.68 -6.82
CA HIS A 302 -2.33 -5.64 -6.76
C HIS A 302 -2.35 -6.41 -5.46
N VAL A 303 -3.39 -6.20 -4.68
CA VAL A 303 -3.75 -6.86 -3.42
C VAL A 303 -2.60 -7.05 -2.43
N LYS A 304 -1.68 -6.08 -2.43
CA LYS A 304 -0.52 -5.99 -1.53
C LYS A 304 -0.25 -4.54 -1.17
N VAL A 305 0.31 -4.30 0.01
CA VAL A 305 0.84 -2.99 0.44
C VAL A 305 2.34 -3.12 0.64
N GLU A 306 3.10 -2.19 0.06
CA GLU A 306 4.55 -2.14 0.15
C GLU A 306 5.02 -1.30 1.35
N PRO A 307 6.31 -1.37 1.74
CA PRO A 307 6.89 -0.41 2.67
C PRO A 307 6.87 1.02 2.09
N ALA A 308 6.75 2.04 2.95
CA ALA A 308 6.63 3.45 2.56
C ALA A 308 7.67 3.90 1.51
N ARG A 309 8.90 3.40 1.59
CA ARG A 309 9.97 3.75 0.64
C ARG A 309 9.68 3.31 -0.80
N TRP A 310 8.87 2.28 -1.04
CA TRP A 310 8.44 1.92 -2.40
C TRP A 310 7.58 3.04 -2.99
N TYR A 311 6.64 3.57 -2.21
CA TYR A 311 5.81 4.72 -2.65
C TYR A 311 6.64 5.99 -2.78
N THR A 312 7.62 6.20 -1.89
CA THR A 312 8.59 7.31 -2.03
C THR A 312 9.37 7.21 -3.35
N HIS A 313 9.80 6.01 -3.75
CA HIS A 313 10.43 5.81 -5.06
C HIS A 313 9.46 6.11 -6.22
N CYS A 314 8.17 5.75 -6.10
CA CYS A 314 7.16 6.13 -7.10
C CYS A 314 6.96 7.65 -7.15
N ASP A 315 6.90 8.31 -6.01
CA ASP A 315 6.77 9.77 -5.90
C ASP A 315 7.95 10.51 -6.55
N GLU A 316 9.17 10.05 -6.29
CA GLU A 316 10.42 10.64 -6.79
C GLU A 316 10.66 10.36 -8.27
N LEU A 317 10.35 9.16 -8.73
CA LEU A 317 10.57 8.73 -10.11
C LEU A 317 9.44 9.13 -11.05
N GLY A 318 8.27 9.46 -10.53
CA GLY A 318 7.09 9.79 -11.31
C GLY A 318 6.43 8.54 -11.92
N ILE A 319 5.79 7.75 -11.09
CA ILE A 319 4.91 6.64 -11.48
C ILE A 319 3.60 6.80 -10.71
N LEU A 320 2.47 6.79 -11.40
CA LEU A 320 1.16 6.74 -10.78
C LEU A 320 0.92 5.37 -10.14
N VAL A 321 0.19 5.35 -9.05
CA VAL A 321 -0.13 4.11 -8.33
C VAL A 321 -1.63 3.95 -8.16
N TRP A 322 -2.15 2.80 -8.54
CA TRP A 322 -3.44 2.30 -8.10
C TRP A 322 -3.18 1.32 -6.97
N GLN A 323 -3.73 1.60 -5.80
CA GLN A 323 -3.50 0.80 -4.60
C GLN A 323 -4.70 -0.06 -4.28
N ASP A 324 -4.53 -1.37 -4.39
CA ASP A 324 -5.55 -2.33 -3.98
C ASP A 324 -5.54 -2.56 -2.47
N MET A 325 -6.72 -2.78 -1.90
CA MET A 325 -6.86 -3.44 -0.60
C MET A 325 -6.47 -4.92 -0.73
N PRO A 326 -5.60 -5.46 0.13
CA PRO A 326 -5.31 -6.88 0.19
C PRO A 326 -6.51 -7.68 0.70
N SER A 327 -7.58 -7.71 -0.04
CA SER A 327 -8.84 -8.34 0.36
C SER A 327 -8.68 -9.85 0.61
N GLY A 328 -9.74 -10.50 0.90
CA GLY A 328 -9.85 -11.91 1.20
C GLY A 328 -10.81 -12.14 2.36
N ASP A 329 -11.31 -13.33 2.43
CA ASP A 329 -12.12 -13.86 3.52
C ASP A 329 -12.14 -15.39 3.37
N MET A 330 -12.25 -16.11 4.47
CA MET A 330 -12.29 -17.58 4.46
C MET A 330 -13.59 -18.15 3.92
N SER A 331 -14.64 -17.34 3.83
CA SER A 331 -15.93 -17.79 3.38
C SER A 331 -15.89 -18.15 1.90
N ARG A 332 -16.52 -19.27 1.56
CA ARG A 332 -16.80 -19.66 0.19
C ARG A 332 -18.01 -18.86 -0.31
N GLY A 333 -17.78 -17.57 -0.50
CA GLY A 333 -18.79 -16.67 -1.02
C GLY A 333 -19.05 -16.83 -2.50
N PRO A 334 -19.93 -16.00 -3.05
CA PRO A 334 -20.20 -16.01 -4.47
C PRO A 334 -18.90 -15.83 -5.22
N GLN A 335 -18.64 -16.79 -6.09
CA GLN A 335 -17.52 -16.74 -7.02
C GLN A 335 -17.73 -15.58 -7.98
N TRP A 336 -16.63 -15.05 -8.48
CA TRP A 336 -16.64 -14.17 -9.63
C TRP A 336 -17.55 -14.75 -10.72
N GLN A 337 -18.62 -14.03 -11.03
CA GLN A 337 -19.59 -14.42 -12.04
C GLN A 337 -19.43 -13.47 -13.20
N ASN A 338 -18.79 -13.92 -14.24
CA ASN A 338 -18.51 -13.22 -15.50
C ASN A 338 -19.35 -11.95 -15.71
N HIS A 339 -18.81 -10.79 -15.33
CA HIS A 339 -19.33 -9.48 -15.69
C HIS A 339 -20.80 -9.22 -15.33
N HIS A 340 -21.23 -9.67 -14.14
CA HIS A 340 -22.59 -9.39 -13.67
C HIS A 340 -22.75 -7.90 -13.37
N TYR A 341 -23.37 -7.22 -14.30
CA TYR A 341 -23.71 -5.82 -14.22
C TYR A 341 -24.91 -5.65 -13.28
N PHE A 342 -24.71 -4.98 -12.15
CA PHE A 342 -25.69 -4.62 -11.11
C PHE A 342 -26.30 -5.74 -10.26
N ASN A 343 -26.03 -6.99 -10.52
CA ASN A 343 -26.64 -8.13 -9.82
C ASN A 343 -25.62 -9.14 -9.31
N GLY A 344 -24.35 -8.75 -9.21
CA GLY A 344 -23.36 -9.61 -8.63
C GLY A 344 -23.72 -9.91 -7.18
N SER A 345 -23.71 -11.17 -6.81
CA SER A 345 -23.88 -11.55 -5.44
C SER A 345 -22.64 -11.13 -4.65
N GLU A 346 -22.85 -10.50 -3.53
CA GLU A 346 -21.80 -10.12 -2.59
C GLU A 346 -21.64 -11.15 -1.50
N LEU A 347 -20.43 -11.16 -0.92
CA LEU A 347 -20.14 -11.96 0.23
C LEU A 347 -20.92 -11.42 1.45
N ILE A 348 -21.49 -12.31 2.24
CA ILE A 348 -22.02 -11.96 3.56
C ILE A 348 -20.91 -12.23 4.57
N ARG A 349 -20.15 -11.20 4.92
CA ARG A 349 -19.13 -11.31 5.95
C ARG A 349 -19.74 -11.36 7.34
N THR A 350 -19.07 -12.06 8.26
CA THR A 350 -19.37 -11.92 9.69
C THR A 350 -19.02 -10.51 10.16
N ALA A 351 -19.66 -10.04 11.24
CA ALA A 351 -19.33 -8.74 11.83
C ALA A 351 -17.84 -8.62 12.19
N LYS A 352 -17.22 -9.72 12.63
CA LYS A 352 -15.78 -9.77 12.92
C LYS A 352 -14.95 -9.55 11.65
N SER A 353 -15.27 -10.25 10.56
CA SER A 353 -14.55 -10.10 9.28
C SER A 353 -14.70 -8.69 8.70
N GLU A 354 -15.91 -8.12 8.77
CA GLU A 354 -16.14 -6.74 8.33
C GLU A 354 -15.35 -5.73 9.17
N THR A 355 -15.34 -5.88 10.51
CA THR A 355 -14.57 -5.00 11.39
C THR A 355 -13.07 -5.06 11.05
N ILE A 356 -12.52 -6.26 10.88
CA ILE A 356 -11.11 -6.45 10.51
C ILE A 356 -10.81 -5.74 9.18
N TYR A 357 -11.63 -5.97 8.15
CA TYR A 357 -11.45 -5.34 6.84
C TYR A 357 -11.44 -3.81 6.93
N ARG A 358 -12.44 -3.22 7.61
CA ARG A 358 -12.55 -1.75 7.73
C ARG A 358 -11.40 -1.16 8.53
N THR A 359 -10.95 -1.85 9.58
CA THR A 359 -9.81 -1.40 10.38
C THR A 359 -8.53 -1.39 9.54
N GLU A 360 -8.19 -2.52 8.90
CA GLU A 360 -6.98 -2.60 8.08
C GLU A 360 -7.04 -1.65 6.87
N TRP A 361 -8.20 -1.52 6.19
CA TRP A 361 -8.31 -0.60 5.06
C TRP A 361 -8.11 0.85 5.47
N LYS A 362 -8.66 1.24 6.63
CA LYS A 362 -8.43 2.57 7.19
C LYS A 362 -6.95 2.80 7.53
N GLU A 363 -6.31 1.84 8.19
CA GLU A 363 -4.88 1.92 8.56
C GLU A 363 -3.99 2.02 7.33
N ILE A 364 -4.29 1.27 6.26
CA ILE A 364 -3.57 1.36 4.98
C ILE A 364 -3.73 2.74 4.35
N MET A 365 -4.96 3.28 4.31
CA MET A 365 -5.20 4.62 3.77
C MET A 365 -4.49 5.69 4.61
N ASP A 366 -4.51 5.60 5.95
CA ASP A 366 -3.78 6.52 6.83
C ASP A 366 -2.27 6.49 6.57
N TYR A 367 -1.72 5.28 6.51
CA TYR A 367 -0.30 5.05 6.27
C TYR A 367 0.19 5.63 4.94
N LEU A 368 -0.62 5.51 3.90
CA LEU A 368 -0.26 5.89 2.54
C LEU A 368 -0.81 7.26 2.09
N TYR A 369 -1.55 7.94 2.96
CA TYR A 369 -2.33 9.12 2.59
C TYR A 369 -1.53 10.21 1.89
N SER A 370 -0.31 10.48 2.35
CA SER A 370 0.52 11.60 1.88
C SER A 370 1.37 11.30 0.64
N HIS A 371 1.27 10.08 0.06
CA HIS A 371 1.99 9.75 -1.16
C HIS A 371 1.28 10.28 -2.41
N PRO A 372 1.86 11.26 -3.13
CA PRO A 372 1.22 11.87 -4.30
C PRO A 372 1.10 10.93 -5.50
N SER A 373 1.93 9.90 -5.60
CA SER A 373 1.85 8.90 -6.66
C SER A 373 0.55 8.09 -6.63
N ILE A 374 -0.05 7.86 -5.45
CA ILE A 374 -1.31 7.15 -5.33
C ILE A 374 -2.44 8.03 -5.83
N VAL A 375 -3.15 7.59 -6.87
CA VAL A 375 -4.25 8.33 -7.51
C VAL A 375 -5.58 7.60 -7.48
N VAL A 376 -5.57 6.28 -7.29
CA VAL A 376 -6.77 5.44 -7.21
C VAL A 376 -6.67 4.49 -6.03
N TRP A 377 -7.74 4.42 -5.24
CA TRP A 377 -8.00 3.37 -4.26
C TRP A 377 -8.87 2.27 -4.87
N VAL A 378 -8.51 1.02 -4.64
CA VAL A 378 -9.23 -0.16 -5.17
C VAL A 378 -9.65 -1.08 -4.03
N PRO A 379 -10.85 -0.91 -3.45
CA PRO A 379 -11.32 -1.73 -2.32
C PRO A 379 -11.43 -3.22 -2.61
N PHE A 380 -11.81 -3.61 -3.84
CA PHE A 380 -12.03 -5.01 -4.20
C PHE A 380 -11.48 -5.36 -5.58
N ASN A 381 -11.11 -6.65 -5.73
CA ASN A 381 -10.72 -7.25 -6.99
C ASN A 381 -11.59 -8.48 -7.31
N GLU A 382 -12.18 -8.53 -8.50
CA GLU A 382 -12.83 -9.71 -9.10
C GLU A 382 -13.86 -10.44 -8.21
N ALA A 383 -14.68 -9.71 -7.49
CA ALA A 383 -15.63 -10.23 -6.49
C ALA A 383 -14.98 -10.96 -5.30
N TRP A 384 -13.67 -11.13 -5.30
CA TRP A 384 -12.96 -11.84 -4.26
C TRP A 384 -12.97 -11.05 -2.93
N GLY A 385 -13.71 -11.59 -1.96
CA GLY A 385 -13.95 -10.91 -0.70
C GLY A 385 -14.86 -9.68 -0.79
N GLN A 386 -15.50 -9.42 -1.95
CA GLN A 386 -16.37 -8.28 -2.20
C GLN A 386 -17.63 -8.34 -1.35
N PHE A 387 -17.93 -7.28 -0.62
CA PHE A 387 -19.10 -7.15 0.24
C PHE A 387 -19.49 -5.69 0.40
N LYS A 388 -20.78 -5.40 0.55
CA LYS A 388 -21.30 -4.04 0.76
C LYS A 388 -20.60 -3.01 -0.13
N THR A 389 -20.47 -3.33 -1.41
CA THR A 389 -19.59 -2.59 -2.34
C THR A 389 -19.91 -1.11 -2.40
N GLU A 390 -21.19 -0.74 -2.45
CA GLU A 390 -21.61 0.67 -2.48
C GLU A 390 -21.17 1.39 -1.19
N GLU A 391 -21.48 0.82 -0.02
CA GLU A 391 -21.14 1.40 1.28
C GLU A 391 -19.62 1.55 1.48
N ILE A 392 -18.83 0.51 1.13
CA ILE A 392 -17.37 0.55 1.24
C ILE A 392 -16.77 1.57 0.28
N THR A 393 -17.30 1.67 -0.93
CA THR A 393 -16.83 2.63 -1.94
C THR A 393 -17.11 4.07 -1.50
N GLU A 394 -18.32 4.34 -1.05
CA GLU A 394 -18.72 5.67 -0.55
C GLU A 394 -17.90 6.08 0.68
N TRP A 395 -17.69 5.15 1.59
CA TRP A 395 -16.83 5.37 2.75
C TRP A 395 -15.38 5.65 2.35
N THR A 396 -14.82 4.89 1.43
CA THR A 396 -13.45 5.11 0.92
C THR A 396 -13.33 6.49 0.28
N LYS A 397 -14.31 6.88 -0.55
CA LYS A 397 -14.35 8.18 -1.20
C LYS A 397 -14.51 9.35 -0.22
N ALA A 398 -15.35 9.18 0.79
CA ALA A 398 -15.54 10.18 1.84
C ALA A 398 -14.31 10.31 2.74
N TYR A 399 -13.59 9.21 2.96
CA TYR A 399 -12.36 9.19 3.73
C TYR A 399 -11.20 9.91 3.03
N ASP A 400 -11.08 9.69 1.73
CA ASP A 400 -10.09 10.38 0.89
C ASP A 400 -10.71 10.91 -0.42
N PRO A 401 -11.29 12.11 -0.40
CA PRO A 401 -11.88 12.72 -1.58
C PRO A 401 -10.84 13.19 -2.62
N SER A 402 -9.56 13.20 -2.28
CA SER A 402 -8.47 13.67 -3.15
C SER A 402 -8.02 12.63 -4.19
N ARG A 403 -8.58 11.42 -4.16
CA ARG A 403 -8.29 10.31 -5.06
C ARG A 403 -9.56 9.74 -5.69
N LEU A 404 -9.40 9.03 -6.79
CA LEU A 404 -10.49 8.29 -7.41
C LEU A 404 -10.66 6.93 -6.69
N VAL A 405 -11.86 6.36 -6.81
CA VAL A 405 -12.16 5.03 -6.28
C VAL A 405 -12.64 4.12 -7.40
N ASN A 406 -11.90 3.03 -7.61
CA ASN A 406 -12.29 1.90 -8.43
C ASN A 406 -12.94 0.86 -7.52
N SER A 407 -14.24 0.81 -7.46
CA SER A 407 -15.02 0.08 -6.45
C SER A 407 -14.71 -1.42 -6.39
N ALA A 408 -14.65 -2.05 -7.57
CA ALA A 408 -14.30 -3.46 -7.72
C ALA A 408 -13.71 -3.68 -9.11
N SER A 409 -12.39 -3.77 -9.16
CA SER A 409 -11.66 -4.00 -10.40
C SER A 409 -12.04 -5.36 -11.00
N GLY A 410 -12.63 -5.37 -12.20
CA GLY A 410 -13.06 -6.59 -12.89
C GLY A 410 -14.09 -7.45 -12.16
N GLY A 411 -14.69 -6.94 -11.11
CA GLY A 411 -15.57 -7.69 -10.23
C GLY A 411 -17.03 -7.60 -10.56
N ASN A 412 -17.87 -7.83 -9.57
CA ASN A 412 -19.31 -7.60 -9.67
C ASN A 412 -19.54 -6.09 -9.66
N PHE A 413 -20.08 -5.57 -10.75
CA PHE A 413 -20.21 -4.13 -10.96
C PHE A 413 -21.44 -3.57 -10.25
N TYR A 414 -21.23 -2.50 -9.50
CA TYR A 414 -22.27 -1.70 -8.86
C TYR A 414 -22.19 -0.25 -9.38
N ARG A 415 -23.28 0.51 -9.23
CA ARG A 415 -23.33 1.93 -9.67
C ARG A 415 -22.71 2.86 -8.62
N THR A 416 -21.46 2.64 -8.31
CA THR A 416 -20.71 3.38 -7.28
C THR A 416 -19.26 3.58 -7.70
N GLY A 417 -18.58 4.55 -7.10
CA GLY A 417 -17.20 4.90 -7.41
C GLY A 417 -17.06 5.76 -8.67
N ASP A 418 -15.81 6.04 -9.00
CA ASP A 418 -15.44 6.92 -10.11
C ASP A 418 -15.14 6.14 -11.40
N ILE A 419 -14.91 4.83 -11.29
CA ILE A 419 -14.36 3.98 -12.35
C ILE A 419 -15.22 2.73 -12.54
N LEU A 420 -15.49 2.39 -13.80
CA LEU A 420 -15.94 1.06 -14.24
C LEU A 420 -14.73 0.35 -14.84
N ASP A 421 -14.33 -0.76 -14.25
CA ASP A 421 -13.11 -1.49 -14.61
C ASP A 421 -13.42 -2.89 -15.13
N LEU A 422 -13.10 -3.13 -16.39
CA LEU A 422 -13.29 -4.41 -17.06
C LEU A 422 -11.97 -5.22 -17.05
N HIS A 423 -12.08 -6.52 -16.82
CA HIS A 423 -10.99 -7.47 -17.05
C HIS A 423 -11.31 -8.32 -18.27
N ASN A 424 -10.36 -8.50 -19.18
CA ASN A 424 -10.51 -9.36 -20.34
C ASN A 424 -9.22 -10.09 -20.70
N TYR A 425 -9.25 -11.40 -20.67
CA TYR A 425 -8.11 -12.26 -20.97
C TYR A 425 -8.37 -13.18 -22.16
N PRO A 426 -7.33 -13.53 -22.97
CA PRO A 426 -5.95 -13.04 -22.85
C PRO A 426 -5.70 -11.69 -23.53
N GLY A 427 -6.51 -11.27 -24.46
CA GLY A 427 -6.32 -10.04 -25.24
C GLY A 427 -7.12 -8.86 -24.76
N PRO A 428 -6.68 -7.63 -25.09
CA PRO A 428 -7.46 -6.44 -24.75
C PRO A 428 -8.72 -6.36 -25.60
N GLU A 429 -9.86 -6.38 -24.93
CA GLU A 429 -11.19 -6.09 -25.51
C GLU A 429 -11.96 -5.18 -24.58
N MET A 430 -12.83 -4.35 -25.17
CA MET A 430 -13.66 -3.41 -24.45
C MET A 430 -15.08 -3.47 -25.00
N TYR A 431 -15.96 -4.11 -24.25
CA TYR A 431 -17.36 -4.33 -24.66
C TYR A 431 -18.37 -3.73 -23.68
N LEU A 432 -17.89 -3.09 -22.62
CA LEU A 432 -18.71 -2.45 -21.60
C LEU A 432 -18.22 -1.04 -21.35
N TYR A 433 -19.09 -0.05 -21.51
CA TYR A 433 -18.80 1.36 -21.27
C TYR A 433 -19.83 1.94 -20.32
N ASP A 434 -19.39 2.82 -19.44
CA ASP A 434 -20.25 3.55 -18.53
C ASP A 434 -20.43 5.00 -19.00
N ALA A 435 -21.66 5.50 -18.94
CA ALA A 435 -21.98 6.86 -19.37
C ALA A 435 -21.64 7.92 -18.31
N GLU A 436 -21.44 7.53 -17.04
CA GLU A 436 -21.29 8.44 -15.91
C GLU A 436 -19.93 8.31 -15.21
N ARG A 437 -19.24 7.19 -15.42
CA ARG A 437 -17.93 6.89 -14.82
C ARG A 437 -16.85 6.75 -15.88
N VAL A 438 -15.62 6.90 -15.44
CA VAL A 438 -14.47 6.53 -16.29
C VAL A 438 -14.51 5.04 -16.57
N THR A 439 -14.33 4.66 -17.83
CA THR A 439 -14.20 3.26 -18.22
C THR A 439 -12.74 2.90 -18.41
N VAL A 440 -12.32 1.76 -17.85
CA VAL A 440 -10.94 1.27 -17.93
C VAL A 440 -10.90 -0.23 -18.23
N LEU A 441 -9.79 -0.70 -18.76
CA LEU A 441 -9.45 -2.11 -18.91
C LEU A 441 -8.36 -2.42 -17.88
N GLY A 442 -8.76 -2.77 -16.65
CA GLY A 442 -7.84 -2.91 -15.51
C GLY A 442 -6.96 -4.13 -15.55
N GLU A 443 -7.37 -5.18 -16.29
CA GLU A 443 -6.51 -6.35 -16.49
C GLU A 443 -6.72 -6.98 -17.88
N TYR A 444 -5.60 -7.33 -18.51
CA TYR A 444 -5.54 -8.10 -19.74
C TYR A 444 -4.16 -8.77 -19.86
N GLY A 445 -3.94 -9.63 -20.83
CA GLY A 445 -2.63 -10.21 -21.12
C GLY A 445 -2.44 -11.56 -20.47
N GLY A 446 -1.54 -11.65 -19.50
CA GLY A 446 -1.12 -12.94 -18.94
C GLY A 446 -0.34 -13.77 -19.96
N ILE A 447 0.49 -13.11 -20.78
CA ILE A 447 1.32 -13.69 -21.83
C ILE A 447 2.51 -14.38 -21.16
N GLY A 448 2.54 -15.71 -21.16
CA GLY A 448 3.56 -16.53 -20.53
C GLY A 448 4.73 -16.86 -21.46
N LEU A 449 5.94 -16.60 -20.99
CA LEU A 449 7.18 -17.09 -21.58
C LEU A 449 7.99 -17.84 -20.50
N PRO A 450 7.92 -19.18 -20.45
CA PRO A 450 8.69 -19.95 -19.48
C PRO A 450 10.20 -19.90 -19.81
N LEU A 451 10.98 -19.39 -18.88
CA LEU A 451 12.43 -19.32 -18.97
C LEU A 451 13.05 -20.35 -18.03
N GLY A 452 13.83 -21.29 -18.58
CA GLY A 452 14.54 -22.30 -17.78
C GLY A 452 15.44 -21.65 -16.72
N GLY A 453 15.40 -22.15 -15.50
CA GLY A 453 16.13 -21.59 -14.35
C GLY A 453 15.45 -20.41 -13.65
N HIS A 454 14.31 -19.91 -14.17
CA HIS A 454 13.56 -18.80 -13.60
C HIS A 454 12.10 -19.15 -13.30
N LEU A 455 11.79 -20.42 -13.15
CA LEU A 455 10.44 -20.90 -12.92
C LEU A 455 10.30 -21.43 -11.49
N TRP A 456 9.25 -20.99 -10.79
CA TRP A 456 8.89 -21.54 -9.49
C TRP A 456 8.44 -23.01 -9.58
N LYS A 457 7.64 -23.33 -10.62
CA LYS A 457 7.24 -24.70 -10.98
C LYS A 457 7.64 -24.97 -12.44
N PRO A 458 8.79 -25.62 -12.69
CA PRO A 458 9.26 -25.87 -14.07
C PRO A 458 8.28 -26.69 -14.93
N ASP A 459 7.62 -27.67 -14.32
CA ASP A 459 6.78 -28.65 -15.05
C ASP A 459 5.35 -28.14 -15.28
N ASN A 460 4.89 -27.14 -14.54
CA ASN A 460 3.52 -26.62 -14.64
C ASN A 460 3.48 -25.11 -14.32
N ASN A 461 4.14 -24.32 -15.17
CA ASN A 461 4.06 -22.86 -15.06
C ASN A 461 2.72 -22.34 -15.55
N TRP A 462 2.31 -21.20 -15.00
CA TRP A 462 1.02 -20.56 -15.30
C TRP A 462 1.14 -19.51 -16.42
N GLY A 463 0.04 -19.23 -17.09
CA GLY A 463 -0.14 -18.19 -18.08
C GLY A 463 -1.43 -18.42 -18.85
N TYR A 464 -2.20 -17.36 -19.14
CA TYR A 464 -3.42 -17.47 -19.95
C TYR A 464 -3.12 -17.92 -21.38
N ILE A 465 -2.03 -17.41 -21.94
CA ILE A 465 -1.46 -17.82 -23.21
C ILE A 465 0.04 -17.99 -23.07
N LYS A 466 0.62 -19.02 -23.69
CA LYS A 466 2.03 -19.38 -23.54
C LYS A 466 2.73 -19.41 -24.88
N PHE A 467 3.91 -18.84 -24.93
CA PHE A 467 4.80 -18.86 -26.09
C PHE A 467 6.09 -19.61 -25.81
N LYS A 468 6.74 -20.09 -26.86
CA LYS A 468 7.97 -20.88 -26.75
C LYS A 468 9.25 -20.04 -26.80
N ASN A 469 9.16 -18.83 -27.26
CA ASN A 469 10.32 -17.96 -27.43
C ASN A 469 9.93 -16.46 -27.32
N SER A 470 10.92 -15.62 -27.06
CA SER A 470 10.74 -14.18 -26.87
C SER A 470 10.21 -13.47 -28.11
N LYS A 471 10.53 -13.96 -29.31
CA LYS A 471 10.08 -13.30 -30.57
C LYS A 471 8.55 -13.41 -30.70
N GLU A 472 7.98 -14.56 -30.43
CA GLU A 472 6.52 -14.78 -30.48
C GLU A 472 5.83 -13.98 -29.37
N THR A 473 6.37 -14.02 -28.15
CA THR A 473 5.86 -13.25 -26.99
C THR A 473 5.87 -11.74 -27.29
N THR A 474 6.96 -11.22 -27.82
CA THR A 474 7.08 -9.81 -28.20
C THR A 474 6.11 -9.44 -29.32
N ALA A 475 5.90 -10.30 -30.30
CA ALA A 475 4.96 -10.06 -31.39
C ALA A 475 3.50 -9.92 -30.85
N GLU A 476 3.09 -10.79 -29.94
CA GLU A 476 1.77 -10.72 -29.31
C GLU A 476 1.64 -9.46 -28.42
N TYR A 477 2.67 -9.15 -27.61
CA TYR A 477 2.70 -7.93 -26.82
C TYR A 477 2.53 -6.68 -27.68
N VAL A 478 3.27 -6.57 -28.79
CA VAL A 478 3.18 -5.45 -29.74
C VAL A 478 1.79 -5.38 -30.38
N LYS A 479 1.19 -6.53 -30.70
CA LYS A 479 -0.18 -6.59 -31.21
C LYS A 479 -1.17 -6.00 -30.19
N TYR A 480 -1.07 -6.40 -28.91
CA TYR A 480 -1.93 -5.87 -27.83
C TYR A 480 -1.74 -4.36 -27.65
N ALA A 481 -0.51 -3.87 -27.64
CA ALA A 481 -0.23 -2.43 -27.54
C ALA A 481 -0.85 -1.62 -28.70
N LYS A 482 -0.84 -2.18 -29.92
CA LYS A 482 -1.50 -1.56 -31.09
C LYS A 482 -3.02 -1.56 -30.96
N GLN A 483 -3.61 -2.64 -30.46
CA GLN A 483 -5.05 -2.72 -30.18
C GLN A 483 -5.45 -1.68 -29.15
N LEU A 484 -4.76 -1.59 -28.01
CA LEU A 484 -5.00 -0.60 -26.97
C LEU A 484 -4.93 0.84 -27.50
N LYS A 485 -3.93 1.14 -28.32
CA LYS A 485 -3.80 2.47 -28.96
C LYS A 485 -5.00 2.84 -29.83
N GLN A 486 -5.64 1.87 -30.48
CA GLN A 486 -6.87 2.11 -31.23
C GLN A 486 -8.07 2.25 -30.29
N MET A 487 -8.18 1.38 -29.32
CA MET A 487 -9.29 1.36 -28.37
C MET A 487 -9.31 2.61 -27.49
N ALA A 488 -8.16 3.18 -27.12
CA ALA A 488 -8.09 4.42 -26.35
C ALA A 488 -8.86 5.59 -26.99
N LYS A 489 -9.02 5.56 -28.31
CA LYS A 489 -9.84 6.54 -29.05
C LYS A 489 -11.34 6.33 -28.87
N THR A 490 -11.78 5.17 -28.41
CA THR A 490 -13.19 4.79 -28.32
C THR A 490 -13.81 5.07 -26.97
N GLY A 491 -13.06 5.54 -25.98
CA GLY A 491 -13.66 6.03 -24.76
C GLY A 491 -13.18 5.44 -23.44
N PHE A 492 -12.11 4.64 -23.42
CA PHE A 492 -11.53 4.24 -22.14
C PHE A 492 -10.25 5.05 -21.80
N SER A 493 -9.91 5.14 -20.52
CA SER A 493 -8.91 6.07 -20.01
C SER A 493 -7.70 5.41 -19.35
N ALA A 494 -7.71 4.09 -19.18
CA ALA A 494 -6.57 3.36 -18.61
C ALA A 494 -6.54 1.89 -19.04
N ALA A 495 -5.38 1.28 -19.01
CA ALA A 495 -5.17 -0.15 -19.24
C ALA A 495 -3.92 -0.67 -18.50
#